data_94f8bb85e0f7c363f1c31bed6f2b1095
#
_entry.id   94f8bb85e0f7c363f1c31bed6f2b1095
#
_cell.length_a   1.000
_cell.length_b   1.000
_cell.length_c   1.000
_cell.angle_alpha   90.00
_cell.angle_beta   90.00
_cell.angle_gamma   90.00
#
_symmetry.space_group_name_H-M   'P 1'
#
loop_
_entity.id
_entity.type
_entity.pdbx_description
1 polymer ?
#
loop_
_entity_poly.entity_id
_entity_poly.type
_entity_poly.pdbx_seq_one_letter_code
_entity_poly.pdbx_strand_id
1 'polypeptide(L)'
;MRPLRFAPIVVLLLAPLAARAEEFAVPVLVPLTGFLSLEGQSQRNGALLALDQPQAGLTIRHPVADTGVSPEVAVNQLEKALEAKPVAVVASMLGTQMLAMLPIAAESKVPLITISGTAKITELGNPWVFRFFPGDNVVKVAHARYVAETLGKKRPAIIYQSNAYGQSGLQYLTLAFAQLRVTPVFSEGVDVAVKDLLPVLSKAKAAGADVIVSHLHAPSTALLIKQMATGDVNLPIVSGSAAATPSTAALLDPVELRGVCAESASLPIVPDSPASERFLADYRKTYGIDPDAYALAQYDGAAMALDAMASGARTPAALRAALAAGSYKGIAMTYKSDGAGNMAHSAIIACYDGTGRTPKMVRRYDDIAALK
;
A
#
# COMPACT_ATOMS: atom_id res chain seq x y z
N MET A 1 35.98 77.61 27.82
CA MET A 1 35.12 76.42 28.18
C MET A 1 34.20 76.08 27.00
N ARG A 2 34.47 75.01 26.29
CA ARG A 2 33.61 74.50 25.15
C ARG A 2 32.72 73.45 25.69
N PRO A 3 31.40 73.45 25.39
CA PRO A 3 30.50 72.36 25.82
C PRO A 3 30.66 71.09 24.96
N LEU A 4 30.89 70.00 25.64
CA LEU A 4 30.83 68.62 24.99
C LEU A 4 29.41 68.36 24.57
N ARG A 5 29.22 68.09 23.25
CA ARG A 5 27.95 67.59 22.69
C ARG A 5 27.98 66.07 22.75
N PHE A 6 27.18 65.47 23.62
CA PHE A 6 26.88 64.03 23.58
C PHE A 6 25.89 63.73 22.45
N ALA A 7 26.29 62.91 21.47
CA ALA A 7 25.40 62.39 20.47
C ALA A 7 24.76 61.11 21.02
N PRO A 8 23.41 60.89 20.90
CA PRO A 8 22.79 59.65 21.34
C PRO A 8 23.11 58.53 20.32
N ILE A 9 23.69 57.44 20.83
CA ILE A 9 23.85 56.18 20.05
C ILE A 9 22.49 55.51 20.02
N VAL A 10 21.85 55.50 18.84
CA VAL A 10 20.64 54.72 18.59
C VAL A 10 21.06 53.27 18.30
N VAL A 11 20.91 52.38 19.28
CA VAL A 11 21.09 50.95 19.10
C VAL A 11 19.82 50.41 18.42
N LEU A 12 19.91 50.13 17.12
CA LEU A 12 18.87 49.44 16.37
C LEU A 12 18.88 47.95 16.81
N LEU A 13 17.96 47.56 17.67
CA LEU A 13 17.67 46.15 17.99
C LEU A 13 17.04 45.49 16.75
N LEU A 14 17.86 44.81 15.95
CA LEU A 14 17.40 43.87 14.95
C LEU A 14 16.77 42.67 15.67
N ALA A 15 15.45 42.69 15.89
CA ALA A 15 14.73 41.50 16.30
C ALA A 15 14.86 40.45 15.20
N PRO A 16 15.27 39.21 15.50
CA PRO A 16 15.25 38.15 14.50
C PRO A 16 13.81 37.95 14.05
N LEU A 17 13.51 38.15 12.75
CA LEU A 17 12.29 37.67 12.14
C LEU A 17 12.35 36.14 12.28
N ALA A 18 11.64 35.58 13.24
CA ALA A 18 11.38 34.16 13.29
C ALA A 18 10.67 33.79 11.98
N ALA A 19 11.38 33.13 11.08
CA ALA A 19 10.77 32.60 9.86
C ALA A 19 9.61 31.69 10.26
N ARG A 20 8.39 32.16 10.04
CA ARG A 20 7.18 31.37 10.31
C ARG A 20 7.22 30.17 9.36
N ALA A 21 7.09 28.96 9.90
CA ALA A 21 6.98 27.76 9.08
C ALA A 21 5.78 27.90 8.13
N GLU A 22 5.99 27.59 6.87
CA GLU A 22 4.94 27.64 5.85
C GLU A 22 4.01 26.44 6.03
N GLU A 23 2.69 26.69 6.07
CA GLU A 23 1.68 25.66 6.32
C GLU A 23 1.18 25.09 4.99
N PHE A 24 1.16 23.73 4.90
CA PHE A 24 0.67 22.98 3.74
C PHE A 24 -0.36 21.95 4.16
N ALA A 25 -1.33 21.67 3.29
CA ALA A 25 -2.31 20.61 3.50
C ALA A 25 -1.93 19.34 2.71
N VAL A 26 -1.96 18.19 3.40
CA VAL A 26 -1.84 16.84 2.82
C VAL A 26 -2.93 15.96 3.44
N PRO A 27 -4.20 16.08 3.02
CA PRO A 27 -5.30 15.28 3.54
C PRO A 27 -5.08 13.78 3.36
N VAL A 28 -5.62 12.98 4.30
CA VAL A 28 -5.54 11.51 4.29
C VAL A 28 -6.95 10.93 4.15
N LEU A 29 -7.26 10.38 2.98
CA LEU A 29 -8.56 9.86 2.58
C LEU A 29 -8.47 8.35 2.44
N VAL A 30 -8.92 7.60 3.44
CA VAL A 30 -8.71 6.15 3.55
C VAL A 30 -9.96 5.43 4.06
N PRO A 31 -10.17 4.14 3.73
CA PRO A 31 -11.33 3.39 4.18
C PRO A 31 -11.15 2.93 5.63
N LEU A 32 -11.75 3.64 6.59
CA LEU A 32 -11.66 3.32 8.02
C LEU A 32 -12.83 2.48 8.53
N THR A 33 -13.88 2.36 7.72
CA THR A 33 -15.06 1.54 8.00
C THR A 33 -15.35 0.57 6.84
N GLY A 34 -16.17 -0.45 7.11
CA GLY A 34 -16.51 -1.50 6.15
C GLY A 34 -15.47 -2.64 6.10
N PHE A 35 -15.52 -3.45 5.04
CA PHE A 35 -14.74 -4.67 4.92
C PHE A 35 -13.21 -4.43 4.81
N LEU A 36 -12.79 -3.20 4.51
CA LEU A 36 -11.38 -2.83 4.35
C LEU A 36 -10.83 -2.02 5.53
N SER A 37 -11.56 -1.97 6.66
CA SER A 37 -11.21 -1.12 7.79
C SER A 37 -9.85 -1.45 8.42
N LEU A 38 -9.44 -2.71 8.45
CA LEU A 38 -8.15 -3.13 9.00
C LEU A 38 -6.99 -2.61 8.16
N GLU A 39 -7.05 -2.82 6.85
CA GLU A 39 -6.03 -2.37 5.90
C GLU A 39 -6.04 -0.84 5.77
N GLY A 40 -7.22 -0.21 5.81
CA GLY A 40 -7.37 1.24 5.79
C GLY A 40 -6.78 1.92 7.04
N GLN A 41 -6.94 1.32 8.22
CA GLN A 41 -6.29 1.79 9.43
C GLN A 41 -4.76 1.67 9.33
N SER A 42 -4.28 0.57 8.75
CA SER A 42 -2.86 0.36 8.50
C SER A 42 -2.29 1.43 7.57
N GLN A 43 -2.97 1.71 6.45
CA GLN A 43 -2.63 2.78 5.53
C GLN A 43 -2.60 4.16 6.22
N ARG A 44 -3.65 4.50 7.00
CA ARG A 44 -3.71 5.74 7.79
C ARG A 44 -2.51 5.87 8.71
N ASN A 45 -2.24 4.83 9.49
CA ASN A 45 -1.18 4.86 10.50
C ASN A 45 0.19 5.09 9.87
N GLY A 46 0.47 4.45 8.72
CA GLY A 46 1.70 4.68 7.97
C GLY A 46 1.82 6.12 7.47
N ALA A 47 0.73 6.66 6.90
CA ALA A 47 0.69 8.05 6.43
C ALA A 47 0.95 9.04 7.58
N LEU A 48 0.23 8.90 8.70
CA LEU A 48 0.35 9.82 9.84
C LEU A 48 1.73 9.74 10.48
N LEU A 49 2.30 8.54 10.64
CA LEU A 49 3.64 8.38 11.22
C LEU A 49 4.71 9.13 10.41
N ALA A 50 4.55 9.24 9.09
CA ALA A 50 5.42 10.05 8.25
C ALA A 50 5.09 11.54 8.33
N LEU A 51 3.80 11.91 8.20
CA LEU A 51 3.36 13.30 8.14
C LEU A 51 3.55 14.06 9.46
N ASP A 52 3.59 13.34 10.59
CA ASP A 52 3.88 13.88 11.92
C ASP A 52 5.39 14.10 12.18
N GLN A 53 6.27 13.63 11.27
CA GLN A 53 7.71 13.87 11.42
C GLN A 53 8.03 15.36 11.26
N PRO A 54 8.78 15.95 12.20
CA PRO A 54 9.19 17.36 12.11
C PRO A 54 9.97 17.63 10.82
N GLN A 55 9.54 18.63 10.06
CA GLN A 55 10.21 19.09 8.86
C GLN A 55 10.66 20.54 9.03
N ALA A 56 11.93 20.81 8.79
CA ALA A 56 12.46 22.17 8.94
C ALA A 56 11.75 23.14 7.99
N GLY A 57 11.12 24.18 8.56
CA GLY A 57 10.44 25.22 7.78
C GLY A 57 9.10 24.83 7.15
N LEU A 58 8.57 23.64 7.45
CA LEU A 58 7.26 23.19 6.99
C LEU A 58 6.35 22.84 8.17
N THR A 59 5.08 23.19 8.06
CA THR A 59 4.01 22.70 8.93
C THR A 59 3.01 21.94 8.04
N ILE A 60 2.82 20.65 8.30
CA ILE A 60 1.91 19.81 7.51
C ILE A 60 0.60 19.62 8.27
N ARG A 61 -0.49 20.09 7.66
CA ARG A 61 -1.85 19.82 8.13
C ARG A 61 -2.42 18.64 7.34
N HIS A 62 -2.76 17.57 8.03
CA HIS A 62 -3.19 16.30 7.41
C HIS A 62 -4.52 15.80 7.99
N PRO A 63 -5.65 16.48 7.73
CA PRO A 63 -6.96 16.01 8.19
C PRO A 63 -7.24 14.61 7.61
N VAL A 64 -7.77 13.74 8.47
CA VAL A 64 -8.14 12.38 8.08
C VAL A 64 -9.64 12.33 7.80
N ALA A 65 -10.04 11.69 6.70
CA ALA A 65 -11.43 11.41 6.38
C ALA A 65 -11.63 9.94 6.01
N ASP A 66 -12.71 9.37 6.54
CA ASP A 66 -13.14 8.01 6.19
C ASP A 66 -13.82 8.02 4.82
N THR A 67 -13.31 7.21 3.90
CA THR A 67 -13.92 7.00 2.59
C THR A 67 -14.91 5.83 2.59
N GLY A 68 -15.06 5.12 3.73
CA GLY A 68 -15.81 3.88 3.79
C GLY A 68 -15.33 2.89 2.72
N VAL A 69 -16.27 2.23 2.08
CA VAL A 69 -16.00 1.33 0.94
C VAL A 69 -16.79 1.74 -0.30
N SER A 70 -17.42 2.94 -0.31
CA SER A 70 -18.18 3.49 -1.43
C SER A 70 -17.32 4.40 -2.30
N PRO A 71 -17.31 4.24 -3.63
CA PRO A 71 -16.69 5.18 -4.55
C PRO A 71 -17.24 6.60 -4.45
N GLU A 72 -18.55 6.76 -4.23
CA GLU A 72 -19.21 8.07 -4.09
C GLU A 72 -18.72 8.83 -2.86
N VAL A 73 -18.61 8.13 -1.72
CA VAL A 73 -18.06 8.73 -0.49
C VAL A 73 -16.62 9.17 -0.72
N ALA A 74 -15.81 8.37 -1.38
CA ALA A 74 -14.41 8.70 -1.68
C ALA A 74 -14.29 9.93 -2.58
N VAL A 75 -15.15 10.05 -3.60
CA VAL A 75 -15.24 11.24 -4.48
C VAL A 75 -15.60 12.47 -3.67
N ASN A 76 -16.67 12.42 -2.87
CA ASN A 76 -17.13 13.55 -2.05
C ASN A 76 -16.05 14.00 -1.05
N GLN A 77 -15.33 13.04 -0.43
CA GLN A 77 -14.23 13.39 0.47
C GLN A 77 -13.04 14.02 -0.26
N LEU A 78 -12.74 13.57 -1.48
CA LEU A 78 -11.69 14.20 -2.30
C LEU A 78 -12.07 15.64 -2.68
N GLU A 79 -13.27 15.88 -3.18
CA GLU A 79 -13.76 17.22 -3.53
C GLU A 79 -13.67 18.16 -2.34
N LYS A 80 -14.16 17.73 -1.18
CA LYS A 80 -14.04 18.50 0.07
C LYS A 80 -12.60 18.78 0.47
N ALA A 81 -11.70 17.79 0.33
CA ALA A 81 -10.29 17.96 0.66
C ALA A 81 -9.59 18.97 -0.26
N LEU A 82 -10.02 19.05 -1.53
CA LEU A 82 -9.49 20.02 -2.52
C LEU A 82 -9.82 21.48 -2.20
N GLU A 83 -10.88 21.77 -1.43
CA GLU A 83 -11.19 23.12 -0.97
C GLU A 83 -10.03 23.75 -0.16
N ALA A 84 -9.26 22.94 0.56
CA ALA A 84 -8.08 23.37 1.30
C ALA A 84 -6.85 23.61 0.43
N LYS A 85 -6.94 23.45 -0.90
CA LYS A 85 -5.85 23.61 -1.87
C LYS A 85 -4.61 22.79 -1.48
N PRO A 86 -4.73 21.47 -1.27
CA PRO A 86 -3.64 20.63 -0.80
C PRO A 86 -2.51 20.54 -1.83
N VAL A 87 -1.28 20.29 -1.36
CA VAL A 87 -0.11 20.02 -2.21
C VAL A 87 -0.17 18.59 -2.77
N ALA A 88 -0.70 17.67 -2.00
CA ALA A 88 -0.97 16.29 -2.36
C ALA A 88 -2.11 15.74 -1.50
N VAL A 89 -2.64 14.60 -1.87
CA VAL A 89 -3.62 13.83 -1.09
C VAL A 89 -3.11 12.40 -0.93
N VAL A 90 -3.06 11.89 0.30
CA VAL A 90 -2.98 10.45 0.53
C VAL A 90 -4.35 9.86 0.21
N ALA A 91 -4.42 9.05 -0.84
CA ALA A 91 -5.66 8.55 -1.40
C ALA A 91 -5.87 7.06 -1.10
N SER A 92 -7.12 6.64 -1.12
CA SER A 92 -7.56 5.30 -0.77
C SER A 92 -6.74 4.18 -1.42
N MET A 93 -6.56 3.08 -0.70
CA MET A 93 -6.01 1.85 -1.26
C MET A 93 -7.02 1.01 -2.05
N LEU A 94 -8.34 1.27 -1.91
CA LEU A 94 -9.38 0.50 -2.58
C LEU A 94 -9.47 0.88 -4.06
N GLY A 95 -9.24 -0.10 -4.96
CA GLY A 95 -9.18 0.13 -6.41
C GLY A 95 -10.43 0.77 -7.00
N THR A 96 -11.64 0.37 -6.55
CA THR A 96 -12.90 0.96 -7.01
C THR A 96 -13.00 2.44 -6.65
N GLN A 97 -12.55 2.84 -5.46
CA GLN A 97 -12.50 4.24 -5.04
C GLN A 97 -11.45 5.02 -5.84
N MET A 98 -10.25 4.46 -5.99
CA MET A 98 -9.20 5.10 -6.78
C MET A 98 -9.64 5.37 -8.23
N LEU A 99 -10.26 4.39 -8.89
CA LEU A 99 -10.77 4.56 -10.25
C LEU A 99 -11.79 5.71 -10.35
N ALA A 100 -12.64 5.89 -9.34
CA ALA A 100 -13.60 6.98 -9.29
C ALA A 100 -12.94 8.36 -9.01
N MET A 101 -11.83 8.39 -8.28
CA MET A 101 -11.08 9.62 -7.97
C MET A 101 -10.20 10.11 -9.12
N LEU A 102 -9.84 9.26 -10.09
CA LEU A 102 -8.90 9.61 -11.17
C LEU A 102 -9.31 10.82 -12.01
N PRO A 103 -10.58 10.99 -12.45
CA PRO A 103 -11.00 12.17 -13.22
C PRO A 103 -10.79 13.46 -12.44
N ILE A 104 -11.10 13.46 -11.14
CA ILE A 104 -10.95 14.62 -10.25
C ILE A 104 -9.48 14.98 -10.07
N ALA A 105 -8.61 13.98 -9.93
CA ALA A 105 -7.16 14.21 -9.83
C ALA A 105 -6.60 14.84 -11.11
N ALA A 106 -7.07 14.42 -12.29
CA ALA A 106 -6.69 14.99 -13.57
C ALA A 106 -7.14 16.44 -13.74
N GLU A 107 -8.36 16.76 -13.29
CA GLU A 107 -8.95 18.11 -13.35
C GLU A 107 -8.30 19.05 -12.34
N SER A 108 -8.22 18.63 -11.08
CA SER A 108 -7.65 19.45 -9.98
C SER A 108 -6.15 19.62 -10.08
N LYS A 109 -5.47 18.74 -10.79
CA LYS A 109 -4.01 18.71 -10.91
C LYS A 109 -3.31 18.61 -9.54
N VAL A 110 -3.85 17.78 -8.66
CA VAL A 110 -3.29 17.48 -7.34
C VAL A 110 -2.81 16.03 -7.29
N PRO A 111 -1.56 15.76 -6.90
CA PRO A 111 -1.03 14.39 -6.78
C PRO A 111 -1.82 13.55 -5.78
N LEU A 112 -2.24 12.36 -6.20
CA LEU A 112 -2.76 11.31 -5.33
C LEU A 112 -1.64 10.32 -5.03
N ILE A 113 -1.32 10.15 -3.75
CA ILE A 113 -0.33 9.19 -3.25
C ILE A 113 -1.09 7.99 -2.68
N THR A 114 -0.94 6.83 -3.29
CA THR A 114 -1.73 5.64 -2.96
C THR A 114 -0.88 4.39 -2.85
N ILE A 115 -1.43 3.38 -2.20
CA ILE A 115 -0.89 2.01 -2.12
C ILE A 115 -1.83 0.99 -2.78
N SER A 116 -2.78 1.43 -3.59
CA SER A 116 -3.74 0.53 -4.27
C SER A 116 -3.03 -0.43 -5.24
N GLY A 117 -3.26 -1.74 -5.08
CA GLY A 117 -2.68 -2.77 -5.95
C GLY A 117 -3.28 -2.80 -7.37
N THR A 118 -4.50 -2.28 -7.57
CA THR A 118 -5.23 -2.34 -8.84
C THR A 118 -4.43 -1.70 -9.98
N ALA A 119 -3.97 -2.49 -10.94
CA ALA A 119 -3.05 -2.04 -11.99
C ALA A 119 -3.63 -0.91 -12.85
N LYS A 120 -4.92 -0.98 -13.17
CA LYS A 120 -5.60 -0.02 -14.05
C LYS A 120 -5.51 1.44 -13.60
N ILE A 121 -5.29 1.74 -12.32
CA ILE A 121 -5.20 3.12 -11.82
C ILE A 121 -4.02 3.91 -12.44
N THR A 122 -2.95 3.23 -12.83
CA THR A 122 -1.80 3.84 -13.50
C THR A 122 -1.80 3.60 -15.01
N GLU A 123 -2.43 2.52 -15.48
CA GLU A 123 -2.55 2.18 -16.90
C GLU A 123 -3.43 3.16 -17.69
N LEU A 124 -4.34 3.87 -17.02
CA LEU A 124 -5.17 4.92 -17.62
C LEU A 124 -4.40 6.20 -17.93
N GLY A 125 -3.11 6.27 -17.60
CA GLY A 125 -2.22 7.36 -17.98
C GLY A 125 -2.48 8.68 -17.26
N ASN A 126 -3.09 8.66 -16.07
CA ASN A 126 -3.26 9.86 -15.26
C ASN A 126 -1.93 10.26 -14.60
N PRO A 127 -1.31 11.41 -14.99
CA PRO A 127 0.01 11.79 -14.49
C PRO A 127 0.00 12.32 -13.05
N TRP A 128 -1.15 12.34 -12.40
CA TRP A 128 -1.34 12.84 -11.03
C TRP A 128 -1.50 11.73 -10.00
N VAL A 129 -1.21 10.47 -10.36
CA VAL A 129 -1.30 9.32 -9.47
C VAL A 129 0.08 8.71 -9.28
N PHE A 130 0.45 8.47 -8.01
CA PHE A 130 1.72 7.85 -7.62
C PHE A 130 1.44 6.69 -6.66
N ARG A 131 1.82 5.49 -7.07
CA ARG A 131 1.58 4.25 -6.33
C ARG A 131 2.84 3.72 -5.68
N PHE A 132 2.84 3.63 -4.36
CA PHE A 132 3.96 3.20 -3.54
C PHE A 132 3.89 1.73 -3.08
N PHE A 133 2.89 0.99 -3.51
CA PHE A 133 2.81 -0.46 -3.37
C PHE A 133 2.96 -1.10 -4.75
N PRO A 134 3.63 -2.27 -4.89
CA PRO A 134 3.74 -2.91 -6.20
C PRO A 134 2.36 -3.24 -6.75
N GLY A 135 2.06 -2.76 -7.96
CA GLY A 135 0.80 -3.03 -8.63
C GLY A 135 0.64 -4.51 -8.97
N ASP A 136 -0.59 -4.94 -9.23
CA ASP A 136 -0.86 -6.32 -9.61
C ASP A 136 -0.05 -6.75 -10.85
N ASN A 137 0.18 -5.83 -11.78
CA ASN A 137 1.06 -6.06 -12.95
C ASN A 137 2.53 -6.33 -12.60
N VAL A 138 2.95 -6.05 -11.36
CA VAL A 138 4.30 -6.32 -10.82
C VAL A 138 4.25 -7.50 -9.86
N VAL A 139 3.44 -7.41 -8.81
CA VAL A 139 3.48 -8.38 -7.71
C VAL A 139 2.99 -9.78 -8.13
N LYS A 140 2.07 -9.87 -9.11
CA LYS A 140 1.57 -11.16 -9.62
C LYS A 140 2.62 -11.94 -10.42
N VAL A 141 3.65 -11.26 -10.94
CA VAL A 141 4.82 -11.93 -11.53
C VAL A 141 5.56 -12.73 -10.46
N ALA A 142 5.85 -12.12 -9.31
CA ALA A 142 6.50 -12.80 -8.18
C ALA A 142 5.64 -13.95 -7.65
N HIS A 143 4.33 -13.72 -7.51
CA HIS A 143 3.36 -14.72 -7.08
C HIS A 143 3.36 -15.96 -7.99
N ALA A 144 3.16 -15.75 -9.29
CA ALA A 144 3.12 -16.85 -10.27
C ALA A 144 4.46 -17.60 -10.37
N ARG A 145 5.59 -16.87 -10.35
CA ARG A 145 6.93 -17.48 -10.34
C ARG A 145 7.14 -18.36 -9.12
N TYR A 146 6.74 -17.89 -7.94
CA TYR A 146 6.85 -18.71 -6.74
C TYR A 146 6.05 -20.02 -6.85
N VAL A 147 4.80 -19.93 -7.30
CA VAL A 147 3.92 -21.10 -7.52
C VAL A 147 4.53 -22.06 -8.55
N ALA A 148 4.94 -21.57 -9.71
CA ALA A 148 5.36 -22.41 -10.83
C ALA A 148 6.82 -22.89 -10.74
N GLU A 149 7.75 -22.03 -10.29
CA GLU A 149 9.19 -22.30 -10.28
C GLU A 149 9.67 -22.87 -8.94
N THR A 150 9.13 -22.34 -7.80
CA THR A 150 9.58 -22.77 -6.47
C THR A 150 8.75 -23.94 -5.94
N LEU A 151 7.42 -23.87 -6.03
CA LEU A 151 6.55 -24.98 -5.59
C LEU A 151 6.36 -26.04 -6.67
N GLY A 152 6.76 -25.79 -7.91
CA GLY A 152 6.63 -26.72 -9.03
C GLY A 152 5.17 -27.02 -9.45
N LYS A 153 4.22 -26.17 -9.05
CA LYS A 153 2.80 -26.38 -9.29
C LYS A 153 2.39 -25.94 -10.70
N LYS A 154 1.49 -26.70 -11.32
CA LYS A 154 1.11 -26.51 -12.73
C LYS A 154 -0.38 -26.36 -12.95
N ARG A 155 -1.20 -26.57 -11.92
CA ARG A 155 -2.66 -26.57 -11.99
C ARG A 155 -3.28 -25.64 -10.92
N PRO A 156 -2.97 -24.30 -10.97
CA PRO A 156 -3.48 -23.38 -9.98
C PRO A 156 -5.00 -23.17 -10.12
N ALA A 157 -5.68 -23.07 -8.97
CA ALA A 157 -7.04 -22.55 -8.88
C ALA A 157 -6.99 -21.12 -8.31
N ILE A 158 -7.55 -20.15 -9.02
CA ILE A 158 -7.54 -18.74 -8.61
C ILE A 158 -8.89 -18.40 -7.97
N ILE A 159 -8.85 -17.95 -6.70
CA ILE A 159 -9.99 -17.42 -5.96
C ILE A 159 -9.77 -15.95 -5.72
N TYR A 160 -10.66 -15.09 -6.21
CA TYR A 160 -10.44 -13.64 -6.21
C TYR A 160 -11.69 -12.88 -5.75
N GLN A 161 -11.52 -11.63 -5.30
CA GLN A 161 -12.63 -10.77 -4.88
C GLN A 161 -13.40 -10.24 -6.12
N SER A 162 -14.74 -10.22 -6.07
CA SER A 162 -15.59 -9.74 -7.17
C SER A 162 -15.67 -8.22 -7.27
N ASN A 163 -14.52 -7.53 -7.23
CA ASN A 163 -14.43 -6.08 -7.37
C ASN A 163 -13.21 -5.69 -8.23
N ALA A 164 -12.94 -4.41 -8.43
CA ALA A 164 -11.84 -3.94 -9.27
C ALA A 164 -10.46 -4.48 -8.83
N TYR A 165 -10.23 -4.61 -7.52
CA TYR A 165 -9.02 -5.19 -6.95
C TYR A 165 -8.89 -6.66 -7.37
N GLY A 166 -9.90 -7.48 -7.11
CA GLY A 166 -9.84 -8.91 -7.43
C GLY A 166 -9.79 -9.19 -8.93
N GLN A 167 -10.50 -8.41 -9.75
CA GLN A 167 -10.44 -8.53 -11.22
C GLN A 167 -9.03 -8.20 -11.74
N SER A 168 -8.38 -7.19 -11.19
CA SER A 168 -6.99 -6.86 -11.49
C SER A 168 -6.06 -8.03 -11.16
N GLY A 169 -6.20 -8.61 -9.96
CA GLY A 169 -5.44 -9.78 -9.54
C GLY A 169 -5.64 -11.00 -10.44
N LEU A 170 -6.88 -11.32 -10.82
CA LEU A 170 -7.18 -12.39 -11.77
C LEU A 170 -6.49 -12.17 -13.11
N GLN A 171 -6.63 -10.96 -13.68
CA GLN A 171 -6.02 -10.61 -14.96
C GLN A 171 -4.51 -10.85 -14.94
N TYR A 172 -3.81 -10.27 -13.96
CA TYR A 172 -2.36 -10.32 -13.92
C TYR A 172 -1.80 -11.66 -13.43
N LEU A 173 -2.51 -12.42 -12.60
CA LEU A 173 -2.17 -13.82 -12.31
C LEU A 173 -2.27 -14.66 -13.58
N THR A 174 -3.34 -14.51 -14.35
CA THR A 174 -3.54 -15.27 -15.60
C THR A 174 -2.42 -14.96 -16.60
N LEU A 175 -2.08 -13.69 -16.80
CA LEU A 175 -0.98 -13.27 -17.68
C LEU A 175 0.37 -13.78 -17.18
N ALA A 176 0.67 -13.67 -15.88
CA ALA A 176 1.90 -14.14 -15.30
C ALA A 176 2.07 -15.67 -15.42
N PHE A 177 1.01 -16.43 -15.17
CA PHE A 177 1.03 -17.87 -15.37
C PHE A 177 1.21 -18.25 -16.85
N ALA A 178 0.56 -17.54 -17.77
CA ALA A 178 0.72 -17.77 -19.19
C ALA A 178 2.18 -17.60 -19.67
N GLN A 179 2.91 -16.60 -19.16
CA GLN A 179 4.34 -16.45 -19.44
C GLN A 179 5.17 -17.65 -18.95
N LEU A 180 4.73 -18.33 -17.89
CA LEU A 180 5.37 -19.51 -17.34
C LEU A 180 4.84 -20.83 -17.94
N ARG A 181 4.00 -20.76 -18.99
CA ARG A 181 3.33 -21.89 -19.63
C ARG A 181 2.49 -22.72 -18.63
N VAL A 182 1.88 -22.05 -17.69
CA VAL A 182 0.94 -22.60 -16.71
C VAL A 182 -0.44 -22.04 -17.01
N THR A 183 -1.46 -22.91 -17.01
CA THR A 183 -2.84 -22.49 -17.23
C THR A 183 -3.64 -22.78 -15.97
N PRO A 184 -4.28 -21.78 -15.36
CA PRO A 184 -5.20 -21.99 -14.26
C PRO A 184 -6.32 -22.97 -14.66
N VAL A 185 -6.57 -23.98 -13.82
CA VAL A 185 -7.60 -24.98 -14.07
C VAL A 185 -8.98 -24.57 -13.58
N PHE A 186 -9.01 -23.54 -12.73
CA PHE A 186 -10.23 -23.00 -12.14
C PHE A 186 -10.03 -21.53 -11.76
N SER A 187 -11.08 -20.74 -11.90
CA SER A 187 -11.11 -19.37 -11.34
C SER A 187 -12.53 -19.01 -10.93
N GLU A 188 -12.71 -18.46 -9.72
CA GLU A 188 -14.02 -18.02 -9.23
C GLU A 188 -13.88 -16.73 -8.43
N GLY A 189 -14.72 -15.74 -8.76
CA GLY A 189 -14.87 -14.48 -8.03
C GLY A 189 -15.87 -14.63 -6.89
N VAL A 190 -15.51 -14.13 -5.70
CA VAL A 190 -16.36 -14.19 -4.51
C VAL A 190 -16.68 -12.80 -3.98
N ASP A 191 -17.89 -12.64 -3.46
CA ASP A 191 -18.33 -11.38 -2.87
C ASP A 191 -17.57 -11.07 -1.58
N VAL A 192 -17.42 -9.78 -1.27
CA VAL A 192 -16.76 -9.31 -0.02
C VAL A 192 -17.51 -9.75 1.25
N ALA A 193 -18.80 -10.03 1.14
CA ALA A 193 -19.66 -10.50 2.23
C ALA A 193 -19.76 -12.03 2.30
N VAL A 194 -18.97 -12.78 1.50
CA VAL A 194 -18.98 -14.24 1.49
C VAL A 194 -18.78 -14.81 2.90
N LYS A 195 -19.57 -15.84 3.24
CA LYS A 195 -19.54 -16.51 4.56
C LYS A 195 -19.14 -17.98 4.46
N ASP A 196 -19.17 -18.56 3.26
CA ASP A 196 -18.80 -19.94 3.01
C ASP A 196 -18.07 -20.09 1.67
N LEU A 197 -16.84 -20.58 1.72
CA LEU A 197 -15.96 -20.86 0.58
C LEU A 197 -15.76 -22.35 0.33
N LEU A 198 -16.34 -23.25 1.15
CA LEU A 198 -16.24 -24.70 0.95
C LEU A 198 -16.77 -25.15 -0.42
N PRO A 199 -17.88 -24.59 -0.96
CA PRO A 199 -18.33 -24.92 -2.30
C PRO A 199 -17.30 -24.53 -3.37
N VAL A 200 -16.67 -23.38 -3.24
CA VAL A 200 -15.62 -22.90 -4.17
C VAL A 200 -14.39 -23.80 -4.10
N LEU A 201 -13.95 -24.14 -2.89
CA LEU A 201 -12.84 -25.08 -2.67
C LEU A 201 -13.12 -26.46 -3.24
N SER A 202 -14.35 -26.96 -3.10
CA SER A 202 -14.79 -28.24 -3.67
C SER A 202 -14.73 -28.23 -5.19
N LYS A 203 -15.18 -27.15 -5.85
CA LYS A 203 -15.07 -26.97 -7.30
C LYS A 203 -13.60 -26.92 -7.76
N ALA A 204 -12.74 -26.18 -7.04
CA ALA A 204 -11.32 -26.12 -7.35
C ALA A 204 -10.66 -27.51 -7.27
N LYS A 205 -10.97 -28.29 -6.23
CA LYS A 205 -10.51 -29.68 -6.07
C LYS A 205 -11.02 -30.58 -7.20
N ALA A 206 -12.30 -30.49 -7.56
CA ALA A 206 -12.91 -31.24 -8.67
C ALA A 206 -12.28 -30.90 -10.02
N ALA A 207 -11.85 -29.65 -10.24
CA ALA A 207 -11.10 -29.24 -11.42
C ALA A 207 -9.65 -29.79 -11.44
N GLY A 208 -9.24 -30.49 -10.38
CA GLY A 208 -7.90 -31.05 -10.24
C GLY A 208 -6.81 -30.04 -9.96
N ALA A 209 -7.12 -28.99 -9.22
CA ALA A 209 -6.12 -28.02 -8.78
C ALA A 209 -5.04 -28.70 -7.91
N ASP A 210 -3.79 -28.25 -8.03
CA ASP A 210 -2.66 -28.69 -7.23
C ASP A 210 -2.14 -27.58 -6.28
N VAL A 211 -2.71 -26.37 -6.36
CA VAL A 211 -2.45 -25.22 -5.50
C VAL A 211 -3.64 -24.27 -5.54
N ILE A 212 -3.95 -23.67 -4.40
CA ILE A 212 -4.87 -22.53 -4.31
C ILE A 212 -4.06 -21.23 -4.40
N VAL A 213 -4.48 -20.37 -5.29
CA VAL A 213 -3.94 -18.99 -5.45
C VAL A 213 -5.07 -18.04 -5.12
N SER A 214 -4.88 -17.15 -4.15
CA SER A 214 -5.95 -16.25 -3.76
C SER A 214 -5.57 -14.78 -3.88
N HIS A 215 -6.55 -13.94 -4.24
CA HIS A 215 -6.43 -12.49 -4.27
C HIS A 215 -7.67 -11.86 -3.66
N LEU A 216 -7.69 -11.84 -2.33
CA LEU A 216 -8.84 -11.51 -1.49
C LEU A 216 -8.47 -10.43 -0.47
N HIS A 217 -9.46 -9.69 0.01
CA HIS A 217 -9.31 -8.80 1.18
C HIS A 217 -9.20 -9.60 2.48
N ALA A 218 -8.73 -8.98 3.56
CA ALA A 218 -8.39 -9.63 4.82
C ALA A 218 -9.49 -10.55 5.38
N PRO A 219 -10.77 -10.14 5.49
CA PRO A 219 -11.81 -11.02 6.02
C PRO A 219 -12.03 -12.29 5.19
N SER A 220 -12.09 -12.15 3.85
CA SER A 220 -12.27 -13.29 2.94
C SER A 220 -11.02 -14.17 2.89
N THR A 221 -9.82 -13.59 3.05
CA THR A 221 -8.55 -14.32 3.15
C THR A 221 -8.52 -15.19 4.41
N ALA A 222 -8.85 -14.62 5.57
CA ALA A 222 -8.92 -15.38 6.82
C ALA A 222 -9.97 -16.51 6.74
N LEU A 223 -11.15 -16.23 6.17
CA LEU A 223 -12.18 -17.24 5.96
C LEU A 223 -11.68 -18.40 5.07
N LEU A 224 -11.00 -18.08 3.95
CA LEU A 224 -10.46 -19.09 3.04
C LEU A 224 -9.45 -19.99 3.76
N ILE A 225 -8.48 -19.41 4.45
CA ILE A 225 -7.43 -20.15 5.18
C ILE A 225 -8.07 -21.05 6.24
N LYS A 226 -8.99 -20.51 7.03
CA LYS A 226 -9.72 -21.27 8.06
C LYS A 226 -10.49 -22.44 7.47
N GLN A 227 -11.21 -22.22 6.38
CA GLN A 227 -12.01 -23.28 5.75
C GLN A 227 -11.15 -24.31 4.99
N MET A 228 -9.99 -23.95 4.50
CA MET A 228 -9.02 -24.93 4.00
C MET A 228 -8.51 -25.84 5.12
N ALA A 229 -8.19 -25.29 6.29
CA ALA A 229 -7.72 -26.06 7.44
C ALA A 229 -8.81 -26.98 8.02
N THR A 230 -10.07 -26.52 8.10
CA THR A 230 -11.19 -27.28 8.69
C THR A 230 -11.90 -28.18 7.69
N GLY A 231 -11.83 -27.88 6.40
CA GLY A 231 -12.53 -28.60 5.32
C GLY A 231 -11.70 -29.72 4.68
N ASP A 232 -10.59 -30.13 5.27
CA ASP A 232 -9.67 -31.16 4.73
C ASP A 232 -9.21 -30.90 3.29
N VAL A 233 -8.93 -29.62 2.99
CA VAL A 233 -8.41 -29.21 1.68
C VAL A 233 -6.88 -29.19 1.76
N ASN A 234 -6.28 -30.35 1.55
CA ASN A 234 -4.82 -30.56 1.62
C ASN A 234 -4.07 -30.04 0.39
N LEU A 235 -4.31 -28.75 -0.01
CA LEU A 235 -3.60 -28.10 -1.09
C LEU A 235 -2.73 -26.97 -0.52
N PRO A 236 -1.52 -26.76 -1.06
CA PRO A 236 -0.78 -25.55 -0.73
C PRO A 236 -1.55 -24.30 -1.15
N ILE A 237 -1.37 -23.23 -0.42
CA ILE A 237 -1.96 -21.92 -0.73
C ILE A 237 -0.87 -20.87 -0.85
N VAL A 238 -0.93 -20.07 -1.91
CA VAL A 238 -0.21 -18.81 -2.04
C VAL A 238 -1.24 -17.70 -2.19
N SER A 239 -1.28 -16.79 -1.23
CA SER A 239 -2.30 -15.76 -1.11
C SER A 239 -1.78 -14.38 -1.53
N GLY A 240 -2.70 -13.45 -1.72
CA GLY A 240 -2.39 -12.04 -1.86
C GLY A 240 -1.86 -11.42 -0.55
N SER A 241 -1.44 -10.17 -0.62
CA SER A 241 -0.74 -9.46 0.45
C SER A 241 -1.50 -9.40 1.77
N ALA A 242 -2.84 -9.48 1.74
CA ALA A 242 -3.67 -9.50 2.95
C ALA A 242 -3.31 -10.64 3.91
N ALA A 243 -2.87 -11.81 3.40
CA ALA A 243 -2.52 -12.93 4.25
C ALA A 243 -1.20 -12.71 5.04
N ALA A 244 -0.34 -11.79 4.60
CA ALA A 244 0.91 -11.47 5.30
C ALA A 244 0.75 -10.38 6.37
N THR A 245 -0.48 -9.87 6.61
CA THR A 245 -0.72 -8.82 7.59
C THR A 245 -0.93 -9.38 9.00
N PRO A 246 -0.40 -8.73 10.06
CA PRO A 246 -0.65 -9.12 11.44
C PRO A 246 -2.14 -9.14 11.80
N SER A 247 -2.93 -8.21 11.23
CA SER A 247 -4.37 -8.11 11.46
C SER A 247 -5.14 -9.33 10.91
N THR A 248 -4.78 -9.83 9.73
CA THR A 248 -5.36 -11.07 9.19
C THR A 248 -4.91 -12.29 9.99
N ALA A 249 -3.61 -12.37 10.32
CA ALA A 249 -3.07 -13.47 11.10
C ALA A 249 -3.70 -13.56 12.51
N ALA A 250 -4.11 -12.43 13.10
CA ALA A 250 -4.79 -12.40 14.39
C ALA A 250 -6.19 -13.06 14.37
N LEU A 251 -6.81 -13.21 13.21
CA LEU A 251 -8.11 -13.88 13.02
C LEU A 251 -8.00 -15.42 12.94
N LEU A 252 -6.78 -15.95 12.94
CA LEU A 252 -6.46 -17.34 12.69
C LEU A 252 -5.65 -17.94 13.84
N ASP A 253 -5.81 -19.23 14.07
CA ASP A 253 -4.90 -19.97 14.94
C ASP A 253 -3.58 -20.26 14.22
N PRO A 254 -2.45 -20.30 14.94
CA PRO A 254 -1.14 -20.58 14.32
C PRO A 254 -1.12 -21.86 13.47
N VAL A 255 -1.85 -22.90 13.89
CA VAL A 255 -1.93 -24.16 13.14
C VAL A 255 -2.65 -24.02 11.81
N GLU A 256 -3.63 -23.13 11.70
CA GLU A 256 -4.36 -22.83 10.45
C GLU A 256 -3.46 -22.12 9.43
N LEU A 257 -2.46 -21.39 9.92
CA LEU A 257 -1.48 -20.69 9.08
C LEU A 257 -0.37 -21.61 8.55
N ARG A 258 -0.27 -22.84 8.97
CA ARG A 258 0.82 -23.74 8.56
C ARG A 258 0.87 -23.92 7.05
N GLY A 259 2.00 -23.54 6.43
CA GLY A 259 2.23 -23.67 5.00
C GLY A 259 1.52 -22.60 4.15
N VAL A 260 0.79 -21.66 4.78
CA VAL A 260 0.25 -20.51 4.07
C VAL A 260 1.38 -19.59 3.66
N CYS A 261 1.49 -19.32 2.36
CA CYS A 261 2.41 -18.33 1.80
C CYS A 261 1.63 -17.14 1.26
N ALA A 262 2.26 -15.98 1.23
CA ALA A 262 1.67 -14.76 0.68
C ALA A 262 2.73 -13.91 -0.04
N GLU A 263 2.31 -13.25 -1.10
CA GLU A 263 3.07 -12.14 -1.65
C GLU A 263 2.97 -10.91 -0.75
N SER A 264 3.97 -10.05 -0.77
CA SER A 264 3.91 -8.75 -0.11
C SER A 264 4.94 -7.78 -0.72
N ALA A 265 4.81 -6.49 -0.41
CA ALA A 265 5.84 -5.50 -0.74
C ALA A 265 7.06 -5.62 0.19
N SER A 266 6.81 -5.91 1.48
CA SER A 266 7.82 -5.98 2.54
C SER A 266 7.29 -6.77 3.73
N LEU A 267 8.14 -6.96 4.75
CA LEU A 267 7.76 -7.62 6.00
C LEU A 267 8.27 -6.80 7.21
N PRO A 268 7.63 -5.65 7.53
CA PRO A 268 8.16 -4.71 8.51
C PRO A 268 8.19 -5.22 9.95
N ILE A 269 7.46 -6.30 10.27
CA ILE A 269 7.52 -6.96 11.59
C ILE A 269 8.80 -7.80 11.78
N VAL A 270 9.57 -8.01 10.71
CA VAL A 270 10.88 -8.68 10.72
C VAL A 270 11.89 -7.69 10.11
N PRO A 271 12.37 -6.71 10.90
CA PRO A 271 13.24 -5.67 10.39
C PRO A 271 14.60 -6.24 9.95
N ASP A 272 15.14 -5.68 8.86
CA ASP A 272 16.39 -6.08 8.23
C ASP A 272 17.44 -4.95 8.16
N SER A 273 17.10 -3.79 8.71
CA SER A 273 17.95 -2.61 8.72
C SER A 273 17.66 -1.70 9.92
N PRO A 274 18.62 -0.83 10.33
CA PRO A 274 18.37 0.14 11.40
C PRO A 274 17.19 1.09 11.13
N ALA A 275 16.87 1.35 9.86
CA ALA A 275 15.71 2.17 9.50
C ALA A 275 14.39 1.42 9.73
N SER A 276 14.33 0.13 9.34
CA SER A 276 13.14 -0.70 9.58
C SER A 276 12.95 -1.02 11.07
N GLU A 277 14.03 -1.17 11.84
CA GLU A 277 13.96 -1.30 13.30
C GLU A 277 13.34 -0.06 13.96
N ARG A 278 13.79 1.15 13.58
CA ARG A 278 13.21 2.40 14.06
C ARG A 278 11.75 2.54 13.67
N PHE A 279 11.41 2.29 12.42
CA PHE A 279 10.02 2.31 11.96
C PHE A 279 9.12 1.38 12.79
N LEU A 280 9.54 0.14 13.00
CA LEU A 280 8.81 -0.84 13.82
C LEU A 280 8.61 -0.35 15.25
N ALA A 281 9.68 0.18 15.87
CA ALA A 281 9.64 0.69 17.25
C ALA A 281 8.71 1.91 17.37
N ASP A 282 8.81 2.87 16.46
CA ASP A 282 7.99 4.08 16.46
C ASP A 282 6.52 3.76 16.18
N TYR A 283 6.25 2.85 15.25
CA TYR A 283 4.89 2.41 14.93
C TYR A 283 4.23 1.72 16.13
N ARG A 284 4.93 0.77 16.77
CA ARG A 284 4.45 0.09 17.99
C ARG A 284 4.22 1.07 19.14
N LYS A 285 5.15 2.01 19.33
CA LYS A 285 5.04 3.04 20.37
C LYS A 285 3.81 3.92 20.17
N THR A 286 3.54 4.29 18.92
CA THR A 286 2.44 5.22 18.58
C THR A 286 1.07 4.53 18.55
N TYR A 287 0.99 3.31 18.04
CA TYR A 287 -0.29 2.66 17.76
C TYR A 287 -0.57 1.40 18.59
N GLY A 288 0.42 0.87 19.33
CA GLY A 288 0.26 -0.32 20.18
C GLY A 288 0.05 -1.64 19.41
N ILE A 289 0.28 -1.64 18.09
CA ILE A 289 0.10 -2.79 17.21
C ILE A 289 1.29 -2.94 16.26
N ASP A 290 1.40 -4.08 15.60
CA ASP A 290 2.42 -4.33 14.59
C ASP A 290 2.07 -3.70 13.24
N PRO A 291 3.07 -3.09 12.53
CA PRO A 291 2.88 -2.62 11.17
C PRO A 291 2.82 -3.77 10.17
N ASP A 292 2.18 -3.51 9.04
CA ASP A 292 2.22 -4.36 7.86
C ASP A 292 2.87 -3.64 6.65
N ALA A 293 2.92 -4.32 5.51
CA ALA A 293 3.47 -3.76 4.29
C ALA A 293 2.68 -2.55 3.76
N TYR A 294 1.39 -2.44 4.05
CA TYR A 294 0.57 -1.30 3.65
C TYR A 294 0.95 -0.05 4.43
N ALA A 295 1.13 -0.19 5.75
CA ALA A 295 1.61 0.90 6.60
C ALA A 295 2.98 1.40 6.15
N LEU A 296 3.94 0.48 5.92
CA LEU A 296 5.29 0.87 5.53
C LEU A 296 5.35 1.51 4.15
N ALA A 297 4.63 0.95 3.17
CA ALA A 297 4.59 1.52 1.83
C ALA A 297 3.94 2.92 1.80
N GLN A 298 2.89 3.14 2.60
CA GLN A 298 2.27 4.46 2.71
C GLN A 298 3.15 5.44 3.48
N TYR A 299 3.87 4.98 4.50
CA TYR A 299 4.90 5.77 5.19
C TYR A 299 5.97 6.25 4.20
N ASP A 300 6.56 5.33 3.42
CA ASP A 300 7.59 5.68 2.44
C ASP A 300 7.07 6.64 1.36
N GLY A 301 5.82 6.47 0.92
CA GLY A 301 5.19 7.37 -0.05
C GLY A 301 4.99 8.79 0.50
N ALA A 302 4.54 8.92 1.74
CA ALA A 302 4.38 10.20 2.41
C ALA A 302 5.75 10.85 2.71
N ALA A 303 6.74 10.05 3.15
CA ALA A 303 8.10 10.53 3.44
C ALA A 303 8.79 11.07 2.17
N MET A 304 8.67 10.36 1.02
CA MET A 304 9.19 10.88 -0.25
C MET A 304 8.57 12.22 -0.64
N ALA A 305 7.26 12.37 -0.44
CA ALA A 305 6.58 13.64 -0.72
C ALA A 305 7.08 14.75 0.21
N LEU A 306 7.26 14.48 1.51
CA LEU A 306 7.80 15.44 2.47
C LEU A 306 9.24 15.86 2.14
N ASP A 307 10.10 14.91 1.77
CA ASP A 307 11.48 15.20 1.35
C ASP A 307 11.51 16.09 0.10
N ALA A 308 10.64 15.84 -0.87
CA ALA A 308 10.48 16.68 -2.05
C ALA A 308 10.00 18.10 -1.68
N MET A 309 9.03 18.21 -0.76
CA MET A 309 8.53 19.51 -0.28
C MET A 309 9.62 20.27 0.52
N ALA A 310 10.36 19.60 1.36
CA ALA A 310 11.50 20.17 2.08
C ALA A 310 12.59 20.67 1.12
N SER A 311 12.76 19.98 -0.01
CA SER A 311 13.67 20.37 -1.11
C SER A 311 13.11 21.45 -2.04
N GLY A 312 11.92 22.02 -1.74
CA GLY A 312 11.32 23.14 -2.47
C GLY A 312 10.14 22.79 -3.40
N ALA A 313 9.72 21.54 -3.51
CA ALA A 313 8.56 21.14 -4.31
C ALA A 313 7.23 21.43 -3.57
N ARG A 314 6.91 22.70 -3.35
CA ARG A 314 5.83 23.18 -2.47
C ARG A 314 4.51 23.49 -3.19
N THR A 315 4.40 23.18 -4.46
CA THR A 315 3.14 23.25 -5.23
C THR A 315 2.78 21.89 -5.78
N PRO A 316 1.50 21.61 -6.07
CA PRO A 316 1.09 20.34 -6.67
C PRO A 316 1.88 19.98 -7.94
N ALA A 317 2.11 20.95 -8.81
CA ALA A 317 2.86 20.74 -10.05
C ALA A 317 4.35 20.43 -9.80
N ALA A 318 5.00 21.14 -8.87
CA ALA A 318 6.38 20.89 -8.50
C ALA A 318 6.55 19.53 -7.82
N LEU A 319 5.64 19.17 -6.90
CA LEU A 319 5.65 17.88 -6.23
C LEU A 319 5.41 16.74 -7.24
N ARG A 320 4.43 16.88 -8.13
CA ARG A 320 4.21 15.92 -9.22
C ARG A 320 5.47 15.70 -10.05
N ALA A 321 6.15 16.80 -10.43
CA ALA A 321 7.39 16.70 -11.21
C ALA A 321 8.52 16.00 -10.44
N ALA A 322 8.67 16.31 -9.15
CA ALA A 322 9.65 15.67 -8.28
C ALA A 322 9.39 14.16 -8.12
N LEU A 323 8.14 13.77 -7.88
CA LEU A 323 7.77 12.35 -7.76
C LEU A 323 7.95 11.60 -9.08
N ALA A 324 7.59 12.22 -10.23
CA ALA A 324 7.69 11.58 -11.55
C ALA A 324 9.14 11.36 -12.01
N ALA A 325 10.06 12.25 -11.63
CA ALA A 325 11.48 12.16 -12.00
C ALA A 325 12.34 11.47 -10.92
N GLY A 326 11.80 11.29 -9.71
CA GLY A 326 12.56 10.92 -8.54
C GLY A 326 12.86 9.44 -8.40
N SER A 327 13.93 9.18 -7.62
CA SER A 327 14.19 7.90 -6.99
C SER A 327 14.34 8.15 -5.50
N TYR A 328 13.75 7.29 -4.68
CA TYR A 328 13.74 7.43 -3.22
C TYR A 328 14.15 6.12 -2.56
N LYS A 329 15.17 6.18 -1.72
CA LYS A 329 15.57 5.06 -0.89
C LYS A 329 14.66 5.00 0.35
N GLY A 330 13.51 4.36 0.20
CA GLY A 330 12.59 4.10 1.30
C GLY A 330 13.09 3.02 2.24
N ILE A 331 12.26 2.72 3.24
CA ILE A 331 12.54 1.64 4.19
C ILE A 331 12.18 0.27 3.57
N ALA A 332 11.06 0.18 2.88
CA ALA A 332 10.61 -1.07 2.26
C ALA A 332 11.49 -1.46 1.06
N MET A 333 11.81 -0.49 0.21
CA MET A 333 12.56 -0.69 -1.03
C MET A 333 13.07 0.64 -1.59
N THR A 334 13.84 0.58 -2.66
CA THR A 334 14.10 1.77 -3.49
C THR A 334 12.91 1.99 -4.42
N TYR A 335 12.25 3.12 -4.29
CA TYR A 335 11.15 3.56 -5.15
C TYR A 335 11.72 4.33 -6.33
N LYS A 336 11.20 4.04 -7.53
CA LYS A 336 11.61 4.71 -8.75
C LYS A 336 10.42 4.79 -9.70
N SER A 337 10.14 5.98 -10.22
CA SER A 337 9.06 6.15 -11.18
C SER A 337 9.33 5.39 -12.48
N ASP A 338 8.31 4.68 -12.97
CA ASP A 338 8.30 4.06 -14.31
C ASP A 338 7.78 5.02 -15.40
N GLY A 339 7.50 6.27 -15.04
CA GLY A 339 6.89 7.28 -15.90
C GLY A 339 5.36 7.21 -15.99
N ALA A 340 4.74 6.12 -15.51
CA ALA A 340 3.28 5.93 -15.50
C ALA A 340 2.66 6.09 -14.10
N GLY A 341 3.48 6.41 -13.09
CA GLY A 341 3.04 6.60 -11.71
C GLY A 341 3.28 5.39 -10.79
N ASN A 342 3.86 4.29 -11.28
CA ASN A 342 4.30 3.21 -10.41
C ASN A 342 5.68 3.54 -9.84
N MET A 343 5.80 3.44 -8.52
CA MET A 343 7.05 3.71 -7.80
C MET A 343 7.71 2.43 -7.29
N ALA A 344 6.94 1.36 -7.05
CA ALA A 344 7.37 0.11 -6.42
C ALA A 344 7.49 -1.03 -7.44
N HIS A 345 8.67 -1.66 -7.52
CA HIS A 345 8.99 -2.69 -8.52
C HIS A 345 9.60 -3.96 -7.91
N SER A 346 9.50 -4.12 -6.58
CA SER A 346 9.99 -5.31 -5.87
C SER A 346 8.86 -5.97 -5.09
N ALA A 347 8.96 -7.26 -4.87
CA ALA A 347 8.03 -8.04 -4.07
C ALA A 347 8.74 -9.15 -3.32
N ILE A 348 8.14 -9.60 -2.23
CA ILE A 348 8.59 -10.76 -1.46
C ILE A 348 7.51 -11.83 -1.43
N ILE A 349 7.91 -13.04 -1.12
CA ILE A 349 7.02 -14.10 -0.64
C ILE A 349 7.41 -14.40 0.80
N ALA A 350 6.41 -14.42 1.67
CA ALA A 350 6.54 -14.80 3.07
C ALA A 350 5.61 -15.97 3.38
N CYS A 351 6.08 -16.93 4.20
CA CYS A 351 5.33 -18.14 4.54
C CYS A 351 5.30 -18.34 6.06
N TYR A 352 4.19 -18.89 6.54
CA TYR A 352 4.00 -19.28 7.93
C TYR A 352 4.40 -20.73 8.16
N ASP A 353 5.05 -21.02 9.29
CA ASP A 353 5.43 -22.38 9.70
C ASP A 353 4.39 -23.08 10.61
N GLY A 354 3.35 -22.36 11.01
CA GLY A 354 2.29 -22.86 11.89
C GLY A 354 2.64 -22.86 13.38
N THR A 355 3.80 -22.28 13.77
CA THR A 355 4.20 -22.18 15.17
C THR A 355 3.82 -20.85 15.80
N GLY A 356 3.55 -19.84 14.97
CA GLY A 356 3.16 -18.49 15.37
C GLY A 356 2.44 -17.74 14.26
N ARG A 357 2.21 -16.45 14.51
CA ARG A 357 1.51 -15.53 13.58
C ARG A 357 2.47 -14.58 12.83
N THR A 358 3.78 -14.86 12.90
CA THR A 358 4.79 -14.08 12.18
C THR A 358 5.32 -14.91 11.02
N PRO A 359 5.08 -14.51 9.76
CA PRO A 359 5.62 -15.23 8.61
C PRO A 359 7.10 -14.95 8.46
N LYS A 360 7.79 -15.81 7.71
CA LYS A 360 9.19 -15.66 7.35
C LYS A 360 9.31 -15.37 5.87
N MET A 361 10.13 -14.39 5.49
CA MET A 361 10.46 -14.15 4.10
C MET A 361 11.22 -15.36 3.54
N VAL A 362 10.68 -15.97 2.49
CA VAL A 362 11.26 -17.15 1.82
C VAL A 362 11.83 -16.82 0.45
N ARG A 363 11.38 -15.74 -0.18
CA ARG A 363 11.87 -15.30 -1.49
C ARG A 363 11.73 -13.79 -1.64
N ARG A 364 12.69 -13.16 -2.32
CA ARG A 364 12.63 -11.77 -2.77
C ARG A 364 12.79 -11.71 -4.28
N TYR A 365 12.06 -10.81 -4.90
CA TYR A 365 12.13 -10.51 -6.32
C TYR A 365 12.30 -9.00 -6.45
N ASP A 366 13.41 -8.57 -7.01
CA ASP A 366 13.73 -7.16 -7.23
C ASP A 366 13.62 -6.82 -8.72
N ASP A 367 13.41 -5.54 -9.02
CA ASP A 367 13.37 -4.98 -10.38
C ASP A 367 12.41 -5.75 -11.33
N ILE A 368 11.22 -6.10 -10.81
CA ILE A 368 10.21 -6.82 -11.58
C ILE A 368 9.68 -5.91 -12.69
N ALA A 369 9.84 -6.33 -13.93
CA ALA A 369 9.20 -5.68 -15.07
C ALA A 369 7.67 -5.87 -14.98
N ALA A 370 6.94 -4.76 -15.09
CA ALA A 370 5.49 -4.79 -15.08
C ALA A 370 4.95 -5.52 -16.33
N LEU A 371 3.96 -6.39 -16.14
CA LEU A 371 3.18 -6.96 -17.23
C LEU A 371 2.36 -5.87 -17.93
N LYS A 372 2.18 -6.00 -19.23
CA LYS A 372 1.41 -5.09 -20.08
C LYS A 372 0.17 -5.79 -20.61
#